data_82102c28df967ac1cdbf346336b19042
#
_entry.id   82102c28df967ac1cdbf346336b19042
#
_cell.length_a   1.000
_cell.length_b   1.000
_cell.length_c   1.000
_cell.angle_alpha   90.00
_cell.angle_beta   90.00
_cell.angle_gamma   90.00
#
_symmetry.space_group_name_H-M   'P 1'
#
loop_
_entity.id
_entity.type
_entity.pdbx_description
1 polymer ?
#
loop_
_entity_poly.entity_id
_entity_poly.type
_entity_poly.pdbx_seq_one_letter_code
_entity_poly.pdbx_strand_id
1 'polypeptide(L)'
;MRNKTWVFVAGMMVIYAVFSLLGGGVELRVVRLFEKHEAELAEQMAAFEETGELMGAENWMDVTHWDGEHDMVEYTVTAAGDTYYGFYYSPDDVPLACQNTEVPLTEAEKGWAWRAEGDNHGYTYQLKENWFYFEASF
;
A
#
# COMPACT_ATOMS: atom_id res chain seq x y z
N MET A 1 3.93 7.07 45.80
CA MET A 1 3.12 6.20 44.94
C MET A 1 2.62 6.84 43.62
N ARG A 2 2.87 8.12 43.39
CA ARG A 2 2.33 8.88 42.25
C ARG A 2 3.17 8.84 40.97
N ASN A 3 4.39 8.34 40.99
CA ASN A 3 5.34 8.50 39.87
C ASN A 3 5.43 7.31 38.90
N LYS A 4 4.90 6.14 39.27
CA LYS A 4 5.01 4.94 38.41
C LYS A 4 3.99 4.91 37.27
N THR A 5 2.81 5.46 37.47
CA THR A 5 1.74 5.48 36.46
C THR A 5 2.04 6.49 35.33
N TRP A 6 2.63 7.62 35.65
CA TRP A 6 3.02 8.65 34.67
C TRP A 6 4.19 8.21 33.78
N VAL A 7 5.14 7.46 34.33
CA VAL A 7 6.25 6.90 33.55
C VAL A 7 5.75 5.84 32.55
N PHE A 8 4.74 5.03 32.92
CA PHE A 8 4.14 4.07 32.02
C PHE A 8 3.35 4.72 30.87
N VAL A 9 2.55 5.74 31.16
CA VAL A 9 1.79 6.48 30.15
C VAL A 9 2.72 7.25 29.19
N ALA A 10 3.75 7.89 29.71
CA ALA A 10 4.75 8.58 28.89
C ALA A 10 5.54 7.58 28.02
N GLY A 11 5.90 6.42 28.56
CA GLY A 11 6.56 5.35 27.80
C GLY A 11 5.70 4.80 26.66
N MET A 12 4.42 4.58 26.89
CA MET A 12 3.48 4.14 25.84
C MET A 12 3.26 5.20 24.77
N MET A 13 3.17 6.48 25.14
CA MET A 13 3.04 7.57 24.15
C MET A 13 4.29 7.72 23.27
N VAL A 14 5.48 7.55 23.82
CA VAL A 14 6.73 7.59 23.05
C VAL A 14 6.82 6.41 22.09
N ILE A 15 6.43 5.20 22.52
CA ILE A 15 6.40 4.00 21.66
C ILE A 15 5.40 4.21 20.52
N TYR A 16 4.20 4.71 20.80
CA TYR A 16 3.19 4.99 19.79
C TYR A 16 3.65 6.07 18.78
N ALA A 17 4.28 7.15 19.26
CA ALA A 17 4.83 8.19 18.40
C ALA A 17 5.98 7.67 17.52
N VAL A 18 6.85 6.81 18.04
CA VAL A 18 7.93 6.17 17.28
C VAL A 18 7.35 5.22 16.20
N PHE A 19 6.34 4.41 16.54
CA PHE A 19 5.67 3.55 15.55
C PHE A 19 4.95 4.36 14.47
N SER A 20 4.28 5.45 14.82
CA SER A 20 3.63 6.34 13.86
C SER A 20 4.63 7.05 12.95
N LEU A 21 5.78 7.45 13.47
CA LEU A 21 6.87 8.07 12.69
C LEU A 21 7.55 7.07 11.75
N LEU A 22 7.74 5.82 12.17
CA LEU A 22 8.34 4.77 11.35
C LEU A 22 7.37 4.32 10.22
N GLY A 23 6.08 4.16 10.51
CA GLY A 23 5.05 3.85 9.51
C GLY A 23 4.88 4.98 8.50
N GLY A 24 4.78 6.23 8.96
CA GLY A 24 4.71 7.41 8.10
C GLY A 24 5.95 7.59 7.22
N GLY A 25 7.12 7.19 7.69
CA GLY A 25 8.36 7.21 6.91
C GLY A 25 8.35 6.26 5.72
N VAL A 26 7.81 5.05 5.86
CA VAL A 26 7.70 4.08 4.76
C VAL A 26 6.66 4.54 3.74
N GLU A 27 5.48 4.95 4.17
CA GLU A 27 4.44 5.51 3.30
C GLU A 27 4.97 6.67 2.46
N LEU A 28 5.60 7.65 3.09
CA LEU A 28 6.17 8.81 2.41
C LEU A 28 7.23 8.41 1.38
N ARG A 29 8.05 7.41 1.69
CA ARG A 29 9.04 6.87 0.77
C ARG A 29 8.39 6.23 -0.46
N VAL A 30 7.35 5.44 -0.27
CA VAL A 30 6.58 4.81 -1.36
C VAL A 30 5.95 5.87 -2.26
N VAL A 31 5.28 6.87 -1.68
CA VAL A 31 4.67 7.98 -2.43
C VAL A 31 5.70 8.76 -3.23
N ARG A 32 6.84 9.09 -2.65
CA ARG A 32 7.93 9.79 -3.36
C ARG A 32 8.53 8.97 -4.49
N LEU A 33 8.63 7.65 -4.32
CA LEU A 33 9.08 6.76 -5.40
C LEU A 33 8.07 6.72 -6.54
N PHE A 34 6.78 6.65 -6.21
CA PHE A 34 5.72 6.75 -7.21
C PHE A 34 5.82 8.06 -8.00
N GLU A 35 5.87 9.21 -7.33
CA GLU A 35 5.98 10.53 -7.96
C GLU A 35 7.23 10.65 -8.84
N LYS A 36 8.35 10.12 -8.39
CA LYS A 36 9.62 10.12 -9.14
C LYS A 36 9.54 9.32 -10.44
N HIS A 37 8.80 8.22 -10.47
CA HIS A 37 8.69 7.29 -11.59
C HIS A 37 7.34 7.40 -12.33
N GLU A 38 6.54 8.41 -12.05
CA GLU A 38 5.18 8.55 -12.57
C GLU A 38 5.11 8.47 -14.11
N ALA A 39 6.01 9.16 -14.80
CA ALA A 39 6.05 9.16 -16.27
C ALA A 39 6.41 7.76 -16.82
N GLU A 40 7.39 7.11 -16.24
CA GLU A 40 7.81 5.75 -16.61
C GLU A 40 6.68 4.74 -16.35
N LEU A 41 6.01 4.84 -15.21
CA LEU A 41 4.87 3.99 -14.85
C LEU A 41 3.69 4.17 -15.82
N ALA A 42 3.42 5.39 -16.25
CA ALA A 42 2.40 5.67 -17.26
C ALA A 42 2.72 5.01 -18.61
N GLU A 43 3.97 5.05 -19.04
CA GLU A 43 4.43 4.36 -20.25
C GLU A 43 4.33 2.84 -20.13
N GLN A 44 4.70 2.29 -18.97
CA GLN A 44 4.58 0.85 -18.68
C GLN A 44 3.12 0.38 -18.73
N MET A 45 2.19 1.15 -18.18
CA MET A 45 0.76 0.81 -18.21
C MET A 45 0.17 0.95 -19.61
N ALA A 46 0.56 1.93 -20.38
CA ALA A 46 0.15 2.05 -21.77
C ALA A 46 0.63 0.84 -22.61
N ALA A 47 1.86 0.41 -22.42
CA ALA A 47 2.41 -0.78 -23.06
C ALA A 47 1.69 -2.07 -22.59
N PHE A 48 1.40 -2.19 -21.30
CA PHE A 48 0.67 -3.31 -20.74
C PHE A 48 -0.76 -3.41 -21.30
N GLU A 49 -1.48 -2.31 -21.41
CA GLU A 49 -2.82 -2.27 -22.00
C GLU A 49 -2.81 -2.67 -23.49
N GLU A 50 -1.73 -2.37 -24.21
CA GLU A 50 -1.58 -2.72 -25.63
C GLU A 50 -1.12 -4.17 -25.84
N THR A 51 -0.18 -4.66 -25.04
CA THR A 51 0.52 -5.94 -25.28
C THR A 51 0.15 -7.05 -24.28
N GLY A 52 -0.37 -6.71 -23.10
CA GLY A 52 -0.57 -7.61 -21.98
C GLY A 52 0.72 -8.02 -21.24
N GLU A 53 1.86 -7.43 -21.59
CA GLU A 53 3.16 -7.74 -21.00
C GLU A 53 3.60 -6.65 -20.02
N LEU A 54 4.08 -7.07 -18.84
CA LEU A 54 4.68 -6.20 -17.85
C LEU A 54 6.17 -5.99 -18.15
N MET A 55 6.58 -4.75 -18.29
CA MET A 55 7.96 -4.35 -18.56
C MET A 55 8.46 -3.40 -17.47
N GLY A 56 9.78 -3.36 -17.24
CA GLY A 56 10.39 -2.40 -16.33
C GLY A 56 10.26 -2.76 -14.86
N ALA A 57 10.21 -4.05 -14.53
CA ALA A 57 10.08 -4.55 -13.16
C ALA A 57 11.36 -4.40 -12.30
N GLU A 58 12.48 -4.01 -12.87
CA GLU A 58 13.80 -4.05 -12.19
C GLU A 58 13.92 -3.07 -11.02
N ASN A 59 13.12 -2.02 -11.00
CA ASN A 59 13.16 -0.99 -9.95
C ASN A 59 12.31 -1.33 -8.72
N TRP A 60 11.58 -2.45 -8.74
CA TRP A 60 10.59 -2.81 -7.73
C TRP A 60 10.92 -4.18 -7.13
N MET A 61 10.47 -4.40 -5.90
CA MET A 61 10.61 -5.70 -5.24
C MET A 61 9.85 -6.79 -5.99
N ASP A 62 8.65 -6.46 -6.43
CA ASP A 62 7.80 -7.34 -7.23
C ASP A 62 6.81 -6.51 -8.06
N VAL A 63 6.45 -7.00 -9.25
CA VAL A 63 5.39 -6.43 -10.09
C VAL A 63 4.53 -7.57 -10.58
N THR A 64 3.25 -7.56 -10.20
CA THR A 64 2.33 -8.65 -10.51
C THR A 64 1.01 -8.14 -11.07
N HIS A 65 0.54 -8.77 -12.14
CA HIS A 65 -0.82 -8.61 -12.63
C HIS A 65 -1.76 -9.59 -11.91
N TRP A 66 -2.78 -9.06 -11.28
CA TRP A 66 -3.82 -9.81 -10.60
C TRP A 66 -5.13 -9.69 -11.35
N ASP A 67 -5.63 -10.82 -11.86
CA ASP A 67 -6.93 -10.91 -12.49
C ASP A 67 -8.05 -11.01 -11.44
N GLY A 68 -9.21 -10.42 -11.73
CA GLY A 68 -10.39 -10.48 -10.89
C GLY A 68 -11.59 -9.86 -11.59
N GLU A 69 -12.58 -9.43 -10.85
CA GLU A 69 -13.69 -8.62 -11.38
C GLU A 69 -13.15 -7.32 -12.03
N HIS A 70 -12.10 -6.76 -11.46
CA HIS A 70 -11.31 -5.65 -12.00
C HIS A 70 -9.85 -6.07 -12.16
N ASP A 71 -9.17 -5.60 -13.19
CA ASP A 71 -7.74 -5.79 -13.34
C ASP A 71 -6.95 -4.94 -12.34
N MET A 72 -5.80 -5.45 -11.91
CA MET A 72 -4.88 -4.76 -11.01
C MET A 72 -3.44 -5.10 -11.36
N VAL A 73 -2.59 -4.09 -11.50
CA VAL A 73 -1.14 -4.28 -11.58
C VAL A 73 -0.51 -3.71 -10.31
N GLU A 74 0.02 -4.60 -9.48
CA GLU A 74 0.56 -4.28 -8.16
C GLU A 74 2.09 -4.18 -8.20
N TYR A 75 2.61 -3.09 -7.67
CA TYR A 75 4.04 -2.83 -7.51
C TYR A 75 4.39 -2.86 -6.02
N THR A 76 5.06 -3.90 -5.57
CA THR A 76 5.61 -3.97 -4.21
C THR A 76 6.94 -3.23 -4.16
N VAL A 77 7.03 -2.23 -3.33
CA VAL A 77 8.23 -1.38 -3.19
C VAL A 77 9.14 -1.89 -2.10
N THR A 78 8.59 -2.26 -0.95
CA THR A 78 9.35 -2.71 0.21
C THR A 78 8.47 -3.54 1.16
N ALA A 79 9.13 -4.24 2.07
CA ALA A 79 8.48 -4.96 3.16
C ALA A 79 9.19 -4.67 4.49
N ALA A 80 8.41 -4.69 5.58
CA ALA A 80 8.90 -4.56 6.94
C ALA A 80 8.19 -5.59 7.82
N GLY A 81 8.89 -6.64 8.22
CA GLY A 81 8.27 -7.81 8.87
C GLY A 81 7.25 -8.47 7.94
N ASP A 82 6.04 -8.63 8.42
CA ASP A 82 4.92 -9.24 7.69
C ASP A 82 4.09 -8.21 6.90
N THR A 83 4.55 -6.97 6.81
CA THR A 83 3.83 -5.89 6.11
C THR A 83 4.53 -5.51 4.81
N TYR A 84 3.78 -5.51 3.73
CA TYR A 84 4.20 -5.10 2.39
C TYR A 84 3.64 -3.73 2.06
N TYR A 85 4.43 -2.92 1.35
CA TYR A 85 4.09 -1.55 0.98
C TYR A 85 4.37 -1.31 -0.49
N GLY A 86 3.46 -0.60 -1.14
CA GLY A 86 3.62 -0.28 -2.54
C GLY A 86 2.47 0.56 -3.09
N PHE A 87 2.27 0.44 -4.38
CA PHE A 87 1.17 1.07 -5.10
C PHE A 87 0.68 0.15 -6.22
N TYR A 88 -0.51 0.40 -6.71
CA TYR A 88 -1.07 -0.37 -7.81
C TYR A 88 -1.83 0.48 -8.80
N TYR A 89 -1.90 -0.01 -10.02
CA TYR A 89 -2.71 0.53 -11.11
C TYR A 89 -4.04 -0.23 -11.18
N SER A 90 -5.12 0.52 -11.17
CA SER A 90 -6.49 0.02 -11.36
C SER A 90 -7.08 0.66 -12.62
N PRO A 91 -7.20 -0.06 -13.73
CA PRO A 91 -7.72 0.49 -14.99
C PRO A 91 -9.13 1.07 -14.86
N ASP A 92 -9.96 0.47 -14.00
CA ASP A 92 -11.33 0.92 -13.74
C ASP A 92 -11.44 2.05 -12.72
N ASP A 93 -10.30 2.55 -12.23
CA ASP A 93 -10.21 3.62 -11.23
C ASP A 93 -11.01 3.33 -9.94
N VAL A 94 -10.98 2.09 -9.50
CA VAL A 94 -11.63 1.63 -8.27
C VAL A 94 -10.59 1.15 -7.25
N PRO A 95 -10.81 1.39 -5.94
CA PRO A 95 -9.95 0.82 -4.92
C PRO A 95 -10.13 -0.70 -4.85
N LEU A 96 -9.03 -1.41 -4.63
CA LEU A 96 -8.99 -2.87 -4.56
C LEU A 96 -8.23 -3.31 -3.30
N ALA A 97 -8.60 -4.47 -2.77
CA ALA A 97 -7.81 -5.11 -1.72
C ALA A 97 -6.51 -5.67 -2.30
N CYS A 98 -5.50 -5.84 -1.46
CA CYS A 98 -4.21 -6.39 -1.86
C CYS A 98 -4.38 -7.70 -2.64
N GLN A 99 -3.61 -7.87 -3.70
CA GLN A 99 -3.65 -9.03 -4.59
C GLN A 99 -5.03 -9.26 -5.24
N ASN A 100 -5.81 -8.20 -5.34
CA ASN A 100 -7.17 -8.23 -5.92
C ASN A 100 -8.09 -9.29 -5.27
N THR A 101 -7.94 -9.48 -3.97
CA THR A 101 -8.77 -10.42 -3.20
C THR A 101 -10.20 -9.91 -3.08
N GLU A 102 -11.17 -10.82 -2.96
CA GLU A 102 -12.60 -10.50 -2.81
C GLU A 102 -12.98 -10.03 -1.40
N VAL A 103 -12.01 -9.58 -0.62
CA VAL A 103 -12.26 -9.04 0.72
C VAL A 103 -12.94 -7.67 0.60
N PRO A 104 -14.08 -7.46 1.29
CA PRO A 104 -14.76 -6.18 1.24
C PRO A 104 -13.91 -5.03 1.79
N LEU A 105 -13.91 -3.91 1.10
CA LEU A 105 -13.32 -2.66 1.58
C LEU A 105 -14.33 -1.88 2.41
N THR A 106 -13.87 -1.31 3.53
CA THR A 106 -14.63 -0.39 4.37
C THR A 106 -13.99 0.99 4.35
N GLU A 107 -14.79 2.04 4.35
CA GLU A 107 -14.27 3.41 4.38
C GLU A 107 -13.41 3.64 5.64
N ALA A 108 -12.27 4.30 5.46
CA ALA A 108 -11.35 4.74 6.49
C ALA A 108 -11.15 6.26 6.36
N GLU A 109 -10.43 6.86 7.31
CA GLU A 109 -10.23 8.32 7.36
C GLU A 109 -9.65 8.90 6.05
N LYS A 110 -8.73 8.18 5.39
CA LYS A 110 -8.03 8.65 4.19
C LYS A 110 -8.22 7.74 2.96
N GLY A 111 -9.02 6.71 3.05
CA GLY A 111 -9.19 5.75 1.97
C GLY A 111 -10.03 4.58 2.43
N TRP A 112 -9.53 3.38 2.23
CA TRP A 112 -10.25 2.14 2.53
C TRP A 112 -9.37 1.16 3.28
N ALA A 113 -9.98 0.41 4.19
CA ALA A 113 -9.35 -0.66 4.93
C ALA A 113 -10.04 -2.00 4.66
N TRP A 114 -9.32 -3.09 4.86
CA TRP A 114 -9.85 -4.44 4.77
C TRP A 114 -9.27 -5.33 5.87
N ARG A 115 -10.03 -6.37 6.22
CA ARG A 115 -9.62 -7.45 7.12
C ARG A 115 -10.04 -8.78 6.53
N ALA A 116 -9.13 -9.75 6.58
CA ALA A 116 -9.38 -11.14 6.23
C ALA A 116 -9.25 -12.04 7.48
N GLU A 117 -9.30 -13.35 7.28
CA GLU A 117 -9.12 -14.31 8.37
C GLU A 117 -7.75 -14.17 9.04
N GLY A 118 -7.72 -14.43 10.35
CA GLY A 118 -6.53 -14.27 11.16
C GLY A 118 -6.18 -12.81 11.38
N ASP A 119 -4.90 -12.50 11.30
CA ASP A 119 -4.37 -11.14 11.48
C ASP A 119 -4.20 -10.39 10.13
N ASN A 120 -4.64 -10.98 9.01
CA ASN A 120 -4.50 -10.40 7.69
C ASN A 120 -5.37 -9.15 7.56
N HIS A 121 -4.74 -8.04 7.24
CA HIS A 121 -5.41 -6.75 7.08
C HIS A 121 -4.61 -5.82 6.15
N GLY A 122 -5.26 -4.78 5.68
CA GLY A 122 -4.61 -3.81 4.83
C GLY A 122 -5.37 -2.50 4.71
N TYR A 123 -4.75 -1.62 3.97
CA TYR A 123 -5.19 -0.25 3.78
C TYR A 123 -4.78 0.25 2.39
N THR A 124 -5.64 1.03 1.76
CA THR A 124 -5.39 1.62 0.45
C THR A 124 -6.02 3.00 0.34
N TYR A 125 -5.40 3.88 -0.41
CA TYR A 125 -5.96 5.17 -0.77
C TYR A 125 -5.48 5.66 -2.13
N GLN A 126 -6.24 6.52 -2.77
CA GLN A 126 -5.94 7.03 -4.09
C GLN A 126 -4.79 8.03 -4.07
N LEU A 127 -3.76 7.80 -4.90
CA LEU A 127 -2.66 8.73 -5.14
C LEU A 127 -2.98 9.69 -6.28
N LYS A 128 -3.55 9.16 -7.35
CA LYS A 128 -3.88 9.83 -8.60
C LYS A 128 -4.93 9.00 -9.32
N GLU A 129 -5.54 9.51 -10.37
CA GLU A 129 -6.46 8.75 -11.25
C GLU A 129 -5.80 7.43 -11.68
N ASN A 130 -6.50 6.32 -11.45
CA ASN A 130 -6.07 4.92 -11.66
C ASN A 130 -4.95 4.40 -10.73
N TRP A 131 -4.35 5.21 -9.89
CA TRP A 131 -3.23 4.83 -9.04
C TRP A 131 -3.58 4.94 -7.56
N PHE A 132 -3.22 3.89 -6.81
CA PHE A 132 -3.52 3.75 -5.39
C PHE A 132 -2.28 3.29 -4.61
N TYR A 133 -2.10 3.84 -3.42
CA TYR A 133 -1.17 3.33 -2.42
C TYR A 133 -1.77 2.10 -1.73
N PHE A 134 -0.94 1.16 -1.32
CA PHE A 134 -1.35 0.07 -0.45
C PHE A 134 -0.34 -0.26 0.63
N GLU A 135 -0.84 -0.78 1.73
CA GLU A 135 -0.12 -1.58 2.72
C GLU A 135 -0.93 -2.82 3.06
N ALA A 136 -0.27 -3.95 3.25
CA ALA A 136 -0.89 -5.23 3.54
C ALA A 136 -0.04 -6.04 4.51
N SER A 137 -0.66 -6.53 5.57
CA SER A 137 -0.03 -7.36 6.60
C SER A 137 -0.63 -8.76 6.60
N PHE A 138 0.25 -9.77 6.71
CA PHE A 138 -0.10 -11.19 6.67
C PHE A 138 0.44 -11.94 7.87
#